data_a147f9623b1be869c99a4b6aa055aa78
#
_entry.id   a147f9623b1be869c99a4b6aa055aa78
#
_cell.length_a   1.000
_cell.length_b   1.000
_cell.length_c   1.000
_cell.angle_alpha   90.00
_cell.angle_beta   90.00
_cell.angle_gamma   90.00
#
_symmetry.space_group_name_H-M   'P 1'
#
loop_
_entity.id
_entity.type
_entity.pdbx_description
1 polymer ?
#
loop_
_entity_poly.entity_id
_entity_poly.type
_entity_poly.pdbx_seq_one_letter_code
_entity_poly.pdbx_strand_id
1 'polypeptide(L)'
;MRPLIGISTYREQARWGFWDVPAVLLPSSYADAVARAGGEPVLLPTASVTADVVTRLDGLVLAGGADVDPARYGEQPGPHTTATRPDRDATEVALLQAALDRDLPLLAICRGMQLLNVLCGGTLLQHLPVVPDTEPHQLGPGTFAERKVHMAPGSRLDAVLGPTATVNCHHHQALDRIAPALTPSAWAEDGVVEGVEDAARRFCLAVQWHPEAGEDGRLIEELVTAARSRLG
;
A
#
# COMPACT_ATOMS: atom_id res chain seq x y z
N MET A 1 24.84 -7.10 -2.85
CA MET A 1 24.05 -7.49 -1.66
C MET A 1 22.58 -7.32 -2.03
N ARG A 2 21.67 -8.18 -1.51
CA ARG A 2 20.23 -7.94 -1.69
C ARG A 2 19.79 -6.82 -0.77
N PRO A 3 19.03 -5.81 -1.23
CA PRO A 3 18.51 -4.78 -0.36
C PRO A 3 17.46 -5.35 0.62
N LEU A 4 17.48 -4.90 1.88
CA LEU A 4 16.51 -5.27 2.91
C LEU A 4 15.23 -4.47 2.72
N ILE A 5 14.13 -5.15 2.40
CA ILE A 5 12.82 -4.54 2.20
C ILE A 5 11.93 -4.89 3.38
N GLY A 6 11.65 -3.89 4.22
CA GLY A 6 10.68 -4.04 5.31
C GLY A 6 9.26 -4.14 4.76
N ILE A 7 8.44 -5.05 5.29
CA ILE A 7 7.03 -5.21 4.90
C ILE A 7 6.19 -5.18 6.16
N SER A 8 5.26 -4.25 6.28
CA SER A 8 4.34 -4.20 7.41
C SER A 8 3.42 -5.41 7.43
N THR A 9 3.06 -5.89 8.63
CA THR A 9 2.29 -7.12 8.80
C THR A 9 0.95 -6.87 9.49
N TYR A 10 0.15 -7.92 9.61
CA TYR A 10 -1.08 -7.96 10.38
C TYR A 10 -0.83 -8.56 11.77
N ARG A 11 -1.66 -8.22 12.73
CA ARG A 11 -1.80 -8.91 14.01
C ARG A 11 -3.26 -9.31 14.15
N GLU A 12 -3.56 -10.57 13.88
CA GLU A 12 -4.92 -11.08 13.83
C GLU A 12 -5.02 -12.41 14.58
N GLN A 13 -6.24 -12.77 14.98
CA GLN A 13 -6.51 -14.11 15.45
C GLN A 13 -6.31 -15.09 14.30
N ALA A 14 -5.45 -16.08 14.49
CA ALA A 14 -5.10 -17.05 13.45
C ALA A 14 -5.20 -18.48 13.98
N ARG A 15 -5.59 -19.38 13.08
CA ARG A 15 -5.72 -20.80 13.38
C ARG A 15 -4.78 -21.62 12.47
N TRP A 16 -3.93 -22.45 13.09
CA TRP A 16 -3.11 -23.41 12.38
C TRP A 16 -2.81 -24.63 13.27
N GLY A 17 -2.87 -25.84 12.71
CA GLY A 17 -2.77 -27.07 13.48
C GLY A 17 -3.81 -27.09 14.60
N PHE A 18 -3.37 -27.10 15.86
CA PHE A 18 -4.22 -27.02 17.06
C PHE A 18 -4.18 -25.65 17.76
N TRP A 19 -3.47 -24.68 17.21
CA TRP A 19 -3.38 -23.33 17.75
C TRP A 19 -4.52 -22.44 17.23
N ASP A 20 -5.09 -21.63 18.13
CA ASP A 20 -6.04 -20.56 17.82
C ASP A 20 -5.69 -19.36 18.72
N VAL A 21 -4.74 -18.53 18.27
CA VAL A 21 -4.14 -17.46 19.07
C VAL A 21 -3.86 -16.23 18.20
N PRO A 22 -3.68 -15.03 18.81
CA PRO A 22 -3.16 -13.89 18.08
C PRO A 22 -1.81 -14.20 17.46
N ALA A 23 -1.65 -13.91 16.16
CA ALA A 23 -0.42 -14.14 15.42
C ALA A 23 -0.08 -12.92 14.57
N VAL A 24 1.22 -12.76 14.32
CA VAL A 24 1.72 -11.86 13.28
C VAL A 24 1.71 -12.63 11.99
N LEU A 25 1.02 -12.11 10.98
CA LEU A 25 0.85 -12.78 9.68
C LEU A 25 0.81 -11.79 8.52
N LEU A 26 1.11 -12.30 7.34
CA LEU A 26 1.03 -11.56 6.08
C LEU A 26 0.78 -12.60 4.98
N PRO A 27 -0.03 -12.31 3.94
CA PRO A 27 -0.07 -13.15 2.74
C PRO A 27 1.34 -13.33 2.17
N SER A 28 1.72 -14.57 1.88
CA SER A 28 3.09 -14.87 1.40
C SER A 28 3.42 -14.14 0.10
N SER A 29 2.40 -13.81 -0.70
CA SER A 29 2.54 -13.09 -1.97
C SER A 29 3.40 -11.82 -1.87
N TYR A 30 3.31 -11.06 -0.76
CA TYR A 30 4.16 -9.88 -0.54
C TYR A 30 5.64 -10.24 -0.42
N ALA A 31 5.96 -11.20 0.44
CA ALA A 31 7.35 -11.64 0.64
C ALA A 31 7.91 -12.31 -0.61
N ASP A 32 7.10 -13.15 -1.26
CA ASP A 32 7.47 -13.84 -2.49
C ASP A 32 7.73 -12.86 -3.64
N ALA A 33 6.92 -11.81 -3.76
CA ALA A 33 7.10 -10.77 -4.79
C ALA A 33 8.41 -9.98 -4.57
N VAL A 34 8.72 -9.59 -3.33
CA VAL A 34 10.00 -8.93 -2.99
C VAL A 34 11.18 -9.86 -3.27
N ALA A 35 11.07 -11.14 -2.90
CA ALA A 35 12.14 -12.12 -3.14
C ALA A 35 12.39 -12.37 -4.64
N ARG A 36 11.32 -12.48 -5.44
CA ARG A 36 11.40 -12.60 -6.91
C ARG A 36 12.07 -11.40 -7.55
N ALA A 37 11.77 -10.19 -7.06
CA ALA A 37 12.41 -8.94 -7.49
C ALA A 37 13.88 -8.81 -7.07
N GLY A 38 14.41 -9.76 -6.30
CA GLY A 38 15.80 -9.77 -5.85
C GLY A 38 16.07 -8.93 -4.60
N GLY A 39 15.03 -8.57 -3.84
CA GLY A 39 15.12 -8.04 -2.49
C GLY A 39 15.21 -9.13 -1.42
N GLU A 40 15.50 -8.74 -0.18
CA GLU A 40 15.44 -9.58 1.01
C GLU A 40 14.25 -9.13 1.85
N PRO A 41 13.12 -9.88 1.90
CA PRO A 41 11.93 -9.46 2.63
C PRO A 41 12.14 -9.59 4.14
N VAL A 42 11.82 -8.53 4.89
CA VAL A 42 11.84 -8.50 6.35
C VAL A 42 10.46 -8.13 6.86
N LEU A 43 9.80 -9.05 7.56
CA LEU A 43 8.47 -8.81 8.13
C LEU A 43 8.57 -7.92 9.36
N LEU A 44 7.79 -6.84 9.38
CA LEU A 44 7.74 -5.87 10.46
C LEU A 44 6.49 -6.09 11.31
N PRO A 45 6.61 -6.67 12.51
CA PRO A 45 5.46 -6.91 13.38
C PRO A 45 4.82 -5.61 13.86
N THR A 46 3.63 -5.27 13.35
CA THR A 46 2.87 -4.10 13.82
C THR A 46 2.56 -4.23 15.31
N ALA A 47 2.44 -3.09 15.99
CA ALA A 47 2.29 -2.96 17.45
C ALA A 47 3.51 -3.44 18.29
N SER A 48 4.57 -3.93 17.66
CA SER A 48 5.77 -4.41 18.38
C SER A 48 7.06 -3.80 17.86
N VAL A 49 7.10 -3.35 16.59
CA VAL A 49 8.29 -2.71 16.00
C VAL A 49 8.24 -1.19 16.23
N THR A 50 9.40 -0.59 16.45
CA THR A 50 9.54 0.88 16.51
C THR A 50 10.04 1.44 15.18
N ALA A 51 9.86 2.74 14.97
CA ALA A 51 10.32 3.43 13.76
C ALA A 51 11.83 3.34 13.53
N ASP A 52 12.61 3.06 14.57
CA ASP A 52 14.08 2.93 14.48
C ASP A 52 14.51 1.79 13.53
N VAL A 53 13.65 0.80 13.32
CA VAL A 53 13.94 -0.29 12.39
C VAL A 53 14.19 0.23 10.96
N VAL A 54 13.57 1.35 10.58
CA VAL A 54 13.74 1.99 9.27
C VAL A 54 15.20 2.33 8.98
N THR A 55 16.01 2.56 10.02
CA THR A 55 17.46 2.82 9.88
C THR A 55 18.25 1.61 9.34
N ARG A 56 17.66 0.43 9.39
CA ARG A 56 18.26 -0.85 8.97
C ARG A 56 17.74 -1.34 7.64
N LEU A 57 16.77 -0.62 7.05
CA LEU A 57 16.10 -1.01 5.81
C LEU A 57 16.63 -0.19 4.63
N ASP A 58 16.57 -0.79 3.46
CA ASP A 58 16.89 -0.17 2.18
C ASP A 58 15.63 0.25 1.43
N GLY A 59 14.47 -0.33 1.78
CA GLY A 59 13.16 0.02 1.25
C GLY A 59 12.04 -0.43 2.18
N LEU A 60 10.84 0.12 1.98
CA LEU A 60 9.64 -0.17 2.78
C LEU A 60 8.45 -0.46 1.87
N VAL A 61 7.72 -1.54 2.19
CA VAL A 61 6.38 -1.82 1.67
C VAL A 61 5.38 -1.69 2.80
N LEU A 62 4.36 -0.84 2.63
CA LEU A 62 3.17 -0.89 3.46
C LEU A 62 2.11 -1.76 2.82
N ALA A 63 1.73 -2.82 3.50
CA ALA A 63 0.77 -3.80 3.01
C ALA A 63 -0.68 -3.30 3.09
N GLY A 64 -1.54 -3.85 2.26
CA GLY A 64 -3.00 -3.68 2.31
C GLY A 64 -3.61 -4.13 3.65
N GLY A 65 -4.93 -4.13 3.79
CA GLY A 65 -5.62 -4.65 4.99
C GLY A 65 -6.86 -3.88 5.39
N ALA A 66 -7.19 -3.91 6.68
CA ALA A 66 -8.38 -3.29 7.28
C ALA A 66 -8.43 -1.77 7.09
N ASP A 67 -9.59 -1.17 7.23
CA ASP A 67 -9.81 0.27 7.07
C ASP A 67 -8.92 1.11 8.01
N VAL A 68 -8.46 2.24 7.50
CA VAL A 68 -7.77 3.26 8.32
C VAL A 68 -8.80 3.89 9.25
N ASP A 69 -8.45 4.11 10.52
CA ASP A 69 -9.32 4.75 11.50
C ASP A 69 -9.72 6.15 11.03
N PRO A 70 -11.03 6.43 10.82
CA PRO A 70 -11.51 7.73 10.38
C PRO A 70 -11.12 8.90 11.27
N ALA A 71 -10.88 8.67 12.56
CA ALA A 71 -10.39 9.70 13.48
C ALA A 71 -9.03 10.28 13.04
N ARG A 72 -8.24 9.56 12.23
CA ARG A 72 -6.94 10.02 11.74
C ARG A 72 -7.03 11.11 10.68
N TYR A 73 -8.18 11.24 10.02
CA TYR A 73 -8.46 12.30 9.05
C TYR A 73 -9.64 13.20 9.46
N GLY A 74 -9.99 13.15 10.77
CA GLY A 74 -10.97 14.08 11.37
C GLY A 74 -12.43 13.71 11.16
N GLU A 75 -12.72 12.47 10.80
CA GLU A 75 -14.09 11.99 10.56
C GLU A 75 -14.55 10.99 11.62
N GLN A 76 -15.87 10.72 11.62
CA GLN A 76 -16.48 9.64 12.40
C GLN A 76 -16.64 8.40 11.50
N PRO A 77 -16.61 7.17 12.06
CA PRO A 77 -16.86 5.96 11.31
C PRO A 77 -18.22 6.00 10.59
N GLY A 78 -18.20 5.75 9.30
CA GLY A 78 -19.39 5.60 8.46
C GLY A 78 -20.04 4.21 8.62
N PRO A 79 -21.24 4.01 8.04
CA PRO A 79 -21.98 2.75 8.18
C PRO A 79 -21.30 1.54 7.53
N HIS A 80 -20.35 1.77 6.61
CA HIS A 80 -19.61 0.73 5.91
C HIS A 80 -18.17 0.58 6.39
N THR A 81 -17.73 1.44 7.34
CA THR A 81 -16.40 1.31 7.93
C THR A 81 -16.31 -0.01 8.69
N THR A 82 -15.35 -0.83 8.31
CA THR A 82 -15.11 -2.12 8.97
C THR A 82 -14.24 -1.95 10.23
N ALA A 83 -13.94 -3.04 10.92
CA ALA A 83 -13.12 -2.99 12.12
C ALA A 83 -11.72 -2.44 11.83
N THR A 84 -11.44 -1.25 12.34
CA THR A 84 -10.14 -0.59 12.26
C THR A 84 -9.09 -1.27 13.16
N ARG A 85 -7.83 -0.96 12.95
CA ARG A 85 -6.70 -1.48 13.74
C ARG A 85 -5.81 -0.31 14.23
N PRO A 86 -6.21 0.42 15.29
CA PRO A 86 -5.50 1.61 15.75
C PRO A 86 -4.02 1.38 16.09
N ASP A 87 -3.68 0.21 16.63
CA ASP A 87 -2.29 -0.16 16.95
C ASP A 87 -1.44 -0.30 15.68
N ARG A 88 -2.03 -0.88 14.63
CA ARG A 88 -1.40 -1.00 13.32
C ARG A 88 -1.25 0.37 12.68
N ASP A 89 -2.29 1.19 12.72
CA ASP A 89 -2.26 2.57 12.21
C ASP A 89 -1.14 3.36 12.87
N ALA A 90 -1.03 3.31 14.20
CA ALA A 90 0.01 4.03 14.94
C ALA A 90 1.42 3.59 14.54
N THR A 91 1.62 2.28 14.42
CA THR A 91 2.91 1.71 14.01
C THR A 91 3.27 2.09 12.58
N GLU A 92 2.34 1.92 11.64
CA GLU A 92 2.61 2.21 10.23
C GLU A 92 2.78 3.71 9.96
N VAL A 93 2.06 4.58 10.67
CA VAL A 93 2.31 6.04 10.63
C VAL A 93 3.73 6.36 11.07
N ALA A 94 4.21 5.76 12.16
CA ALA A 94 5.57 5.97 12.64
C ALA A 94 6.64 5.45 11.64
N LEU A 95 6.40 4.29 11.03
CA LEU A 95 7.27 3.73 9.99
C LEU A 95 7.28 4.63 8.73
N LEU A 96 6.10 5.07 8.29
CA LEU A 96 5.96 6.00 7.16
C LEU A 96 6.71 7.30 7.39
N GLN A 97 6.46 7.96 8.54
CA GLN A 97 7.13 9.22 8.86
C GLN A 97 8.64 9.05 8.84
N ALA A 98 9.18 8.02 9.50
CA ALA A 98 10.61 7.75 9.50
C ALA A 98 11.16 7.42 8.09
N ALA A 99 10.40 6.74 7.26
CA ALA A 99 10.78 6.45 5.87
C ALA A 99 10.81 7.72 5.03
N LEU A 100 9.80 8.59 5.17
CA LEU A 100 9.73 9.87 4.48
C LEU A 100 10.87 10.81 4.92
N ASP A 101 11.17 10.91 6.21
CA ASP A 101 12.25 11.74 6.75
C ASP A 101 13.65 11.33 6.23
N ARG A 102 13.79 10.06 5.84
CA ARG A 102 15.06 9.48 5.35
C ARG A 102 15.12 9.32 3.83
N ASP A 103 14.09 9.75 3.12
CA ASP A 103 13.94 9.49 1.68
C ASP A 103 14.18 8.00 1.35
N LEU A 104 13.59 7.12 2.18
CA LEU A 104 13.66 5.67 1.98
C LEU A 104 12.71 5.28 0.83
N PRO A 105 13.14 4.47 -0.15
CA PRO A 105 12.26 3.93 -1.16
C PRO A 105 11.01 3.27 -0.55
N LEU A 106 9.85 3.74 -0.97
CA LEU A 106 8.56 3.39 -0.40
C LEU A 106 7.57 2.94 -1.48
N LEU A 107 6.96 1.78 -1.30
CA LEU A 107 5.78 1.34 -2.02
C LEU A 107 4.63 1.12 -1.03
N ALA A 108 3.57 1.88 -1.17
CA ALA A 108 2.38 1.78 -0.31
C ALA A 108 1.23 1.14 -1.10
N ILE A 109 0.70 0.01 -0.61
CA ILE A 109 -0.25 -0.84 -1.33
C ILE A 109 -1.62 -0.76 -0.66
N CYS A 110 -2.67 -0.46 -1.40
CA CYS A 110 -4.08 -0.44 -1.00
C CYS A 110 -4.28 0.43 0.26
N ARG A 111 -4.52 -0.17 1.42
CA ARG A 111 -4.57 0.54 2.70
C ARG A 111 -3.30 1.37 2.97
N GLY A 112 -2.12 0.89 2.56
CA GLY A 112 -0.87 1.63 2.67
C GLY A 112 -0.90 2.97 1.93
N MET A 113 -1.47 3.01 0.71
CA MET A 113 -1.70 4.25 -0.05
C MET A 113 -2.63 5.20 0.69
N GLN A 114 -3.72 4.67 1.25
CA GLN A 114 -4.69 5.44 2.01
C GLN A 114 -4.04 6.08 3.24
N LEU A 115 -3.26 5.31 3.99
CA LEU A 115 -2.56 5.79 5.17
C LEU A 115 -1.48 6.83 4.83
N LEU A 116 -0.77 6.68 3.73
CA LEU A 116 0.18 7.69 3.22
C LEU A 116 -0.55 9.01 2.91
N ASN A 117 -1.68 8.95 2.22
CA ASN A 117 -2.49 10.13 1.92
C ASN A 117 -2.94 10.84 3.20
N VAL A 118 -3.46 10.09 4.16
CA VAL A 118 -3.92 10.62 5.46
C VAL A 118 -2.75 11.24 6.25
N LEU A 119 -1.61 10.58 6.33
CA LEU A 119 -0.42 11.12 7.00
C LEU A 119 0.04 12.45 6.38
N CYS A 120 -0.04 12.58 5.06
CA CYS A 120 0.33 13.79 4.33
C CYS A 120 -0.77 14.88 4.32
N GLY A 121 -1.92 14.65 5.00
CA GLY A 121 -2.99 15.65 5.19
C GLY A 121 -4.17 15.50 4.22
N GLY A 122 -4.30 14.38 3.53
CA GLY A 122 -5.46 14.01 2.71
C GLY A 122 -6.59 13.39 3.53
N THR A 123 -7.70 13.03 2.85
CA THR A 123 -8.88 12.35 3.42
C THR A 123 -9.27 11.14 2.59
N LEU A 124 -10.21 10.33 3.09
CA LEU A 124 -10.68 9.11 2.42
C LEU A 124 -12.19 9.16 2.20
N LEU A 125 -12.62 8.60 1.08
CA LEU A 125 -13.98 8.11 0.90
C LEU A 125 -14.10 6.79 1.65
N GLN A 126 -14.90 6.76 2.71
CA GLN A 126 -15.03 5.56 3.57
C GLN A 126 -15.75 4.40 2.87
N HIS A 127 -16.45 4.69 1.76
CA HIS A 127 -17.09 3.69 0.93
C HIS A 127 -17.34 4.26 -0.47
N LEU A 128 -16.88 3.53 -1.48
CA LEU A 128 -17.14 3.88 -2.87
C LEU A 128 -18.62 3.65 -3.20
N PRO A 129 -19.30 4.61 -3.86
CA PRO A 129 -20.66 4.38 -4.32
C PRO A 129 -20.68 3.29 -5.41
N VAL A 130 -21.76 2.54 -5.45
CA VAL A 130 -22.03 1.64 -6.59
C VAL A 130 -22.39 2.52 -7.80
N VAL A 131 -21.54 2.50 -8.80
CA VAL A 131 -21.79 3.20 -10.08
C VAL A 131 -22.36 2.19 -11.08
N PRO A 132 -23.58 2.41 -11.61
CA PRO A 132 -24.14 1.53 -12.63
C PRO A 132 -23.21 1.39 -13.85
N ASP A 133 -23.17 0.21 -14.42
CA ASP A 133 -22.41 -0.10 -15.63
C ASP A 133 -20.89 0.02 -15.50
N THR A 134 -20.36 0.10 -14.27
CA THR A 134 -18.92 0.00 -14.00
C THR A 134 -18.57 -1.30 -13.27
N GLU A 135 -17.38 -1.80 -13.53
CA GLU A 135 -16.85 -2.95 -12.80
C GLU A 135 -16.59 -2.55 -11.32
N PRO A 136 -16.92 -3.40 -10.34
CA PRO A 136 -16.68 -3.09 -8.93
C PRO A 136 -15.18 -3.16 -8.59
N HIS A 137 -14.74 -2.38 -7.59
CA HIS A 137 -13.37 -2.46 -7.05
C HIS A 137 -13.18 -3.63 -6.06
N GLN A 138 -14.26 -4.32 -5.72
CA GLN A 138 -14.26 -5.47 -4.82
C GLN A 138 -15.40 -6.42 -5.22
N LEU A 139 -15.07 -7.70 -5.47
CA LEU A 139 -16.07 -8.73 -5.82
C LEU A 139 -16.64 -9.44 -4.58
N GLY A 140 -15.86 -9.52 -3.50
CA GLY A 140 -16.23 -10.20 -2.27
C GLY A 140 -15.01 -10.62 -1.45
N PRO A 141 -15.20 -11.22 -0.27
CA PRO A 141 -14.09 -11.59 0.59
C PRO A 141 -13.06 -12.48 -0.12
N GLY A 142 -11.80 -12.06 -0.13
CA GLY A 142 -10.69 -12.83 -0.69
C GLY A 142 -10.67 -12.94 -2.22
N THR A 143 -11.52 -12.19 -2.95
CA THR A 143 -11.59 -12.23 -4.41
C THR A 143 -11.22 -10.87 -5.00
N PHE A 144 -10.20 -10.87 -5.85
CA PHE A 144 -9.81 -9.66 -6.57
C PHE A 144 -10.73 -9.41 -7.78
N ALA A 145 -11.00 -8.13 -8.03
CA ALA A 145 -11.59 -7.65 -9.28
C ALA A 145 -10.46 -7.22 -10.22
N GLU A 146 -10.49 -7.65 -11.46
CA GLU A 146 -9.59 -7.10 -12.47
C GLU A 146 -10.13 -5.76 -12.96
N ARG A 147 -9.27 -4.74 -12.92
CA ARG A 147 -9.60 -3.38 -13.34
C ARG A 147 -8.56 -2.87 -14.31
N LYS A 148 -9.04 -2.16 -15.34
CA LYS A 148 -8.16 -1.38 -16.20
C LYS A 148 -7.88 -0.03 -15.56
N VAL A 149 -6.61 0.34 -15.48
CA VAL A 149 -6.14 1.64 -14.99
C VAL A 149 -5.37 2.39 -16.07
N HIS A 150 -5.47 3.70 -16.04
CA HIS A 150 -4.78 4.62 -16.95
C HIS A 150 -3.78 5.44 -16.15
N MET A 151 -2.52 5.47 -16.60
CA MET A 151 -1.45 6.22 -15.96
C MET A 151 -1.38 7.64 -16.51
N ALA A 152 -0.98 8.58 -15.64
CA ALA A 152 -0.68 9.95 -16.04
C ALA A 152 0.55 9.94 -16.96
N PRO A 153 0.50 10.54 -18.14
CA PRO A 153 1.67 10.65 -19.01
C PRO A 153 2.85 11.31 -18.30
N GLY A 154 4.02 10.66 -18.35
CA GLY A 154 5.24 11.14 -17.72
C GLY A 154 5.34 10.90 -16.21
N SER A 155 4.35 10.24 -15.59
CA SER A 155 4.46 9.77 -14.21
C SER A 155 5.44 8.59 -14.10
N ARG A 156 5.88 8.29 -12.88
CA ARG A 156 6.69 7.11 -12.63
C ARG A 156 5.91 5.82 -12.90
N LEU A 157 4.61 5.80 -12.59
CA LEU A 157 3.75 4.66 -12.93
C LEU A 157 3.68 4.45 -14.45
N ASP A 158 3.55 5.52 -15.26
CA ASP A 158 3.60 5.43 -16.72
C ASP A 158 4.95 4.89 -17.22
N ALA A 159 6.05 5.36 -16.64
CA ALA A 159 7.38 4.88 -17.01
C ALA A 159 7.58 3.38 -16.71
N VAL A 160 6.97 2.87 -15.63
CA VAL A 160 7.10 1.46 -15.19
C VAL A 160 6.11 0.54 -15.90
N LEU A 161 4.84 0.93 -15.98
CA LEU A 161 3.75 0.07 -16.44
C LEU A 161 3.27 0.38 -17.87
N GLY A 162 3.65 1.54 -18.41
CA GLY A 162 3.09 2.08 -19.63
C GLY A 162 1.77 2.81 -19.38
N PRO A 163 1.11 3.29 -20.45
CA PRO A 163 -0.05 4.18 -20.34
C PRO A 163 -1.30 3.50 -19.76
N THR A 164 -1.37 2.17 -19.79
CA THR A 164 -2.49 1.38 -19.23
C THR A 164 -2.01 0.05 -18.70
N ALA A 165 -2.67 -0.46 -17.64
CA ALA A 165 -2.47 -1.81 -17.13
C ALA A 165 -3.79 -2.41 -16.66
N THR A 166 -3.88 -3.75 -16.64
CA THR A 166 -4.93 -4.47 -15.93
C THR A 166 -4.39 -4.89 -14.58
N VAL A 167 -5.10 -4.56 -13.50
CA VAL A 167 -4.63 -4.70 -12.12
C VAL A 167 -5.66 -5.40 -11.23
N ASN A 168 -5.21 -5.99 -10.13
CA ASN A 168 -6.04 -6.71 -9.17
C ASN A 168 -6.50 -5.77 -8.04
N CYS A 169 -7.77 -5.38 -8.03
CA CYS A 169 -8.38 -4.52 -7.02
C CYS A 169 -9.14 -5.32 -5.97
N HIS A 170 -9.04 -4.88 -4.72
CA HIS A 170 -9.86 -5.40 -3.61
C HIS A 170 -10.00 -4.32 -2.54
N HIS A 171 -10.82 -3.31 -2.80
CA HIS A 171 -11.05 -2.20 -1.88
C HIS A 171 -12.45 -1.63 -2.05
N HIS A 172 -13.02 -1.11 -0.97
CA HIS A 172 -14.27 -0.35 -0.96
C HIS A 172 -14.07 1.10 -0.53
N GLN A 173 -12.88 1.45 -0.07
CA GLN A 173 -12.47 2.81 0.25
C GLN A 173 -11.54 3.35 -0.83
N ALA A 174 -11.46 4.68 -0.97
CA ALA A 174 -10.58 5.36 -1.89
C ALA A 174 -10.06 6.67 -1.31
N LEU A 175 -9.11 7.30 -1.98
CA LEU A 175 -8.72 8.67 -1.66
C LEU A 175 -9.86 9.64 -2.01
N ASP A 176 -10.13 10.61 -1.11
CA ASP A 176 -11.04 11.73 -1.33
C ASP A 176 -10.22 12.98 -1.67
N ARG A 177 -9.82 13.74 -0.67
CA ARG A 177 -8.88 14.83 -0.87
C ARG A 177 -7.45 14.31 -0.90
N ILE A 178 -6.78 14.51 -2.02
CA ILE A 178 -5.37 14.15 -2.17
C ILE A 178 -4.51 15.12 -1.37
N ALA A 179 -3.55 14.59 -0.63
CA ALA A 179 -2.60 15.39 0.12
C ALA A 179 -1.74 16.28 -0.80
N PRO A 180 -1.42 17.54 -0.42
CA PRO A 180 -0.69 18.47 -1.30
C PRO A 180 0.67 17.98 -1.78
N ALA A 181 1.33 17.09 -1.04
CA ALA A 181 2.62 16.52 -1.40
C ALA A 181 2.52 15.35 -2.40
N LEU A 182 1.30 14.86 -2.67
CA LEU A 182 1.07 13.71 -3.54
C LEU A 182 0.42 14.14 -4.84
N THR A 183 0.89 13.56 -5.95
CA THR A 183 0.32 13.79 -7.28
C THR A 183 -0.40 12.52 -7.74
N PRO A 184 -1.69 12.60 -8.12
CA PRO A 184 -2.36 11.47 -8.75
C PRO A 184 -1.64 11.04 -10.02
N SER A 185 -1.39 9.74 -10.14
CA SER A 185 -0.62 9.14 -11.23
C SER A 185 -1.30 7.96 -11.92
N ALA A 186 -2.44 7.48 -11.39
CA ALA A 186 -3.27 6.47 -12.05
C ALA A 186 -4.74 6.62 -11.66
N TRP A 187 -5.65 6.24 -12.60
CA TRP A 187 -7.10 6.25 -12.40
C TRP A 187 -7.74 5.01 -13.03
N ALA A 188 -8.78 4.51 -12.39
CA ALA A 188 -9.73 3.59 -13.01
C ALA A 188 -10.67 4.32 -13.99
N GLU A 189 -11.41 3.57 -14.80
CA GLU A 189 -12.33 4.13 -15.82
C GLU A 189 -13.48 4.96 -15.22
N ASP A 190 -13.85 4.69 -13.97
CA ASP A 190 -14.86 5.45 -13.23
C ASP A 190 -14.31 6.70 -12.53
N GLY A 191 -13.03 7.02 -12.74
CA GLY A 191 -12.36 8.20 -12.20
C GLY A 191 -11.80 8.05 -10.79
N VAL A 192 -11.93 6.87 -10.19
CA VAL A 192 -11.31 6.58 -8.88
C VAL A 192 -9.79 6.66 -9.02
N VAL A 193 -9.14 7.40 -8.11
CA VAL A 193 -7.68 7.49 -8.07
C VAL A 193 -7.10 6.17 -7.57
N GLU A 194 -6.35 5.53 -8.44
CA GLU A 194 -5.73 4.22 -8.21
C GLU A 194 -4.22 4.30 -7.94
N GLY A 195 -3.60 5.45 -8.16
CA GLY A 195 -2.20 5.65 -7.88
C GLY A 195 -1.84 7.09 -7.57
N VAL A 196 -0.91 7.29 -6.63
CA VAL A 196 -0.31 8.58 -6.32
C VAL A 196 1.20 8.44 -6.14
N GLU A 197 1.94 9.53 -6.39
CA GLU A 197 3.39 9.57 -6.18
C GLU A 197 3.83 10.89 -5.56
N ASP A 198 4.92 10.87 -4.81
CA ASP A 198 5.66 12.06 -4.39
C ASP A 198 6.91 12.18 -5.28
N ALA A 199 6.81 13.03 -6.31
CA ALA A 199 7.87 13.22 -7.29
C ALA A 199 9.12 13.92 -6.72
N ALA A 200 9.02 14.55 -5.56
CA ALA A 200 10.15 15.17 -4.87
C ALA A 200 11.08 14.15 -4.21
N ARG A 201 10.63 12.90 -4.09
CA ARG A 201 11.37 11.82 -3.44
C ARG A 201 12.04 10.89 -4.45
N ARG A 202 13.12 10.25 -4.00
CA ARG A 202 13.84 9.24 -4.80
C ARG A 202 12.90 8.17 -5.36
N PHE A 203 12.07 7.59 -4.49
CA PHE A 203 11.05 6.62 -4.86
C PHE A 203 9.95 6.61 -3.79
N CYS A 204 8.80 7.18 -4.10
CA CYS A 204 7.61 7.14 -3.26
C CYS A 204 6.41 6.94 -4.19
N LEU A 205 5.98 5.70 -4.29
CA LEU A 205 4.81 5.28 -5.05
C LEU A 205 3.77 4.67 -4.13
N ALA A 206 2.52 4.92 -4.44
CA ALA A 206 1.41 4.30 -3.75
C ALA A 206 0.32 3.92 -4.76
N VAL A 207 -0.20 2.70 -4.62
CA VAL A 207 -1.21 2.13 -5.51
C VAL A 207 -2.37 1.55 -4.71
N GLN A 208 -3.60 1.70 -5.22
CA GLN A 208 -4.79 1.21 -4.56
C GLN A 208 -5.03 -0.29 -4.83
N TRP A 209 -4.51 -0.77 -5.95
CA TRP A 209 -4.57 -2.20 -6.32
C TRP A 209 -3.48 -3.02 -5.61
N HIS A 210 -3.47 -4.35 -5.85
CA HIS A 210 -2.58 -5.32 -5.24
C HIS A 210 -1.55 -5.89 -6.24
N PRO A 211 -0.41 -5.21 -6.46
CA PRO A 211 0.63 -5.70 -7.38
C PRO A 211 1.26 -7.01 -6.91
N GLU A 212 1.26 -7.30 -5.61
CA GLU A 212 1.77 -8.53 -5.03
C GLU A 212 0.90 -9.75 -5.34
N ALA A 213 -0.37 -9.55 -5.72
CA ALA A 213 -1.31 -10.61 -6.06
C ALA A 213 -1.33 -10.96 -7.55
N GLY A 214 -0.60 -10.21 -8.38
CA GLY A 214 -0.51 -10.39 -9.83
C GLY A 214 0.78 -11.07 -10.27
N GLU A 215 0.86 -11.31 -11.59
CA GLU A 215 2.09 -11.80 -12.22
C GLU A 215 3.04 -10.66 -12.61
N ASP A 216 2.53 -9.43 -12.74
CA ASP A 216 3.30 -8.23 -13.08
C ASP A 216 4.10 -7.72 -11.89
N GLY A 217 5.37 -8.08 -11.82
CA GLY A 217 6.29 -7.71 -10.74
C GLY A 217 6.96 -6.34 -10.89
N ARG A 218 6.74 -5.61 -11.99
CA ARG A 218 7.52 -4.41 -12.35
C ARG A 218 7.54 -3.33 -11.27
N LEU A 219 6.45 -3.09 -10.55
CA LEU A 219 6.43 -2.09 -9.46
C LEU A 219 7.32 -2.48 -8.28
N ILE A 220 7.33 -3.76 -7.93
CA ILE A 220 8.16 -4.28 -6.84
C ILE A 220 9.62 -4.35 -7.27
N GLU A 221 9.88 -4.69 -8.53
CA GLU A 221 11.23 -4.66 -9.12
C GLU A 221 11.81 -3.24 -9.12
N GLU A 222 10.99 -2.23 -9.41
CA GLU A 222 11.41 -0.83 -9.38
C GLU A 222 11.71 -0.36 -7.95
N LEU A 223 10.89 -0.73 -6.95
CA LEU A 223 11.19 -0.49 -5.55
C LEU A 223 12.55 -1.10 -5.15
N VAL A 224 12.78 -2.38 -5.51
CA VAL A 224 14.02 -3.09 -5.19
C VAL A 224 15.22 -2.45 -5.89
N THR A 225 15.04 -1.95 -7.11
CA THR A 225 16.07 -1.21 -7.86
C THR A 225 16.40 0.10 -7.18
N ALA A 226 15.39 0.87 -6.76
CA ALA A 226 15.57 2.10 -6.01
C ALA A 226 16.26 1.86 -4.66
N ALA A 227 15.88 0.78 -3.95
CA ALA A 227 16.52 0.38 -2.70
C ALA A 227 18.00 -0.02 -2.90
N ARG A 228 18.31 -0.74 -3.97
CA ARG A 228 19.68 -1.14 -4.29
C ARG A 228 20.60 0.05 -4.56
N SER A 229 20.09 1.11 -5.16
CA SER A 229 20.87 2.32 -5.42
C SER A 229 21.33 3.07 -4.16
N ARG A 230 20.81 2.72 -2.97
CA ARG A 230 21.29 3.27 -1.68
C ARG A 230 22.50 2.54 -1.11
N LEU A 231 22.77 1.33 -1.61
CA LEU A 231 23.88 0.49 -1.13
C LEU A 231 25.23 0.80 -1.81
N GLY A 232 25.21 1.59 -2.87
CA GLY A 232 26.38 2.04 -3.63
C GLY A 232 26.63 3.51 -3.44
#